data_806d825c356859994a5a9de1763f9f3e
#
_entry.id   806d825c356859994a5a9de1763f9f3e
#
_cell.length_a   1.000
_cell.length_b   1.000
_cell.length_c   1.000
_cell.angle_alpha   90.00
_cell.angle_beta   90.00
_cell.angle_gamma   90.00
#
_symmetry.space_group_name_H-M   'P 1'
#
loop_
_entity.id
_entity.type
_entity.pdbx_description
1 polymer ?
#
loop_
_entity_poly.entity_id
_entity_poly.type
_entity_poly.pdbx_seq_one_letter_code
_entity_poly.pdbx_strand_id
1 'polypeptide(L)'
;LKNDEECKYNFLSDVLGIDYEGYPTEMPGRFAVVYILCSYELDLRFFVKTFLNPSIPTDGIEEDSALYVDSVTDLWAGAEWTEREVFDMFGIRFKGHPDLRRILLWEQFPAHPLRKDYPVKGRGEREMYKVIDRTDA
;
A
#
# COMPACT_ATOMS: atom_id res chain seq x y z
N LEU A 1 -1.16 16.36 14.34
CA LEU A 1 -0.60 16.98 13.13
C LEU A 1 -1.66 17.71 12.30
N LYS A 2 -2.80 17.09 12.09
CA LYS A 2 -3.84 17.67 11.21
C LYS A 2 -4.42 18.97 11.75
N ASN A 3 -4.78 18.99 13.03
CA ASN A 3 -5.53 20.08 13.66
C ASN A 3 -4.68 20.98 14.57
N ASP A 4 -3.40 20.71 14.69
CA ASP A 4 -2.48 21.50 15.50
C ASP A 4 -2.23 22.86 14.85
N GLU A 5 -2.32 23.95 15.62
CA GLU A 5 -2.16 25.31 15.12
C GLU A 5 -0.76 25.59 14.53
N GLU A 6 0.25 24.89 15.02
CA GLU A 6 1.63 25.01 14.54
C GLU A 6 1.91 24.15 13.32
N CYS A 7 1.15 23.08 13.10
CA CYS A 7 1.36 22.11 12.05
C CYS A 7 0.38 22.26 10.88
N LYS A 8 -0.91 22.23 11.17
CA LYS A 8 -2.00 22.37 10.19
C LYS A 8 -1.85 21.51 8.93
N TYR A 9 -1.41 20.26 9.09
CA TYR A 9 -1.30 19.31 7.98
C TYR A 9 -2.68 18.78 7.59
N ASN A 10 -3.48 19.63 6.98
CA ASN A 10 -4.87 19.37 6.64
C ASN A 10 -5.05 18.67 5.28
N PHE A 11 -3.97 18.44 4.54
CA PHE A 11 -4.01 17.76 3.26
C PHE A 11 -3.05 16.57 3.23
N LEU A 12 -3.58 15.39 2.87
CA LEU A 12 -2.80 14.20 2.60
C LEU A 12 -2.53 14.14 1.09
N SER A 13 -1.28 14.37 0.71
CA SER A 13 -0.88 14.36 -0.70
C SER A 13 -0.85 12.93 -1.26
N ASP A 14 -0.25 12.00 -0.53
CA ASP A 14 -0.17 10.60 -0.96
C ASP A 14 0.13 9.67 0.21
N VAL A 15 -0.13 8.37 -0.01
CA VAL A 15 0.32 7.27 0.85
C VAL A 15 1.04 6.28 -0.05
N LEU A 16 2.29 5.98 0.26
CA LEU A 16 3.16 5.14 -0.56
C LEU A 16 3.65 3.93 0.23
N GLY A 17 3.84 2.81 -0.47
CA GLY A 17 4.53 1.65 0.08
C GLY A 17 5.96 1.55 -0.42
N ILE A 18 6.85 0.99 0.37
CA ILE A 18 8.24 0.71 0.01
C ILE A 18 8.60 -0.70 0.48
N ASP A 19 9.28 -1.45 -0.38
CA ASP A 19 9.94 -2.71 -0.03
C ASP A 19 11.45 -2.49 -0.08
N TYR A 20 12.11 -2.61 1.07
CA TYR A 20 13.56 -2.43 1.21
C TYR A 20 14.36 -3.72 1.03
N GLU A 21 13.75 -4.81 0.57
CA GLU A 21 14.47 -6.06 0.30
C GLU A 21 15.66 -5.81 -0.65
N GLY A 22 16.86 -6.20 -0.24
CA GLY A 22 18.07 -5.99 -1.03
C GLY A 22 18.60 -4.55 -1.03
N TYR A 23 18.03 -3.66 -0.23
CA TYR A 23 18.53 -2.28 -0.09
C TYR A 23 19.90 -2.28 0.60
N PRO A 24 20.88 -1.52 0.09
CA PRO A 24 22.26 -1.60 0.57
C PRO A 24 22.48 -1.11 2.02
N THR A 25 21.58 -0.26 2.52
CA THR A 25 21.63 0.23 3.91
C THR A 25 20.60 -0.52 4.75
N GLU A 26 20.98 -0.94 5.95
CA GLU A 26 20.05 -1.57 6.88
C GLU A 26 18.97 -0.59 7.32
N MET A 27 17.72 -1.00 7.18
CA MET A 27 16.56 -0.20 7.54
C MET A 27 15.83 -0.83 8.74
N PRO A 28 15.07 -0.03 9.53
CA PRO A 28 14.34 -0.55 10.70
C PRO A 28 13.33 -1.64 10.40
N GLY A 29 12.86 -1.75 9.16
CA GLY A 29 11.96 -2.79 8.70
C GLY A 29 12.10 -3.03 7.22
N ARG A 30 11.62 -4.19 6.74
CA ARG A 30 11.61 -4.50 5.31
C ARG A 30 10.65 -3.61 4.55
N PHE A 31 9.41 -3.48 5.05
CA PHE A 31 8.40 -2.63 4.42
C PHE A 31 8.28 -1.31 5.14
N ALA A 32 7.87 -0.29 4.42
CA ALA A 32 7.49 0.99 4.99
C ALA A 32 6.27 1.56 4.30
N VAL A 33 5.46 2.28 5.06
CA VAL A 33 4.39 3.13 4.55
C VAL A 33 4.79 4.57 4.77
N VAL A 34 4.76 5.37 3.72
CA VAL A 34 5.13 6.78 3.75
C VAL A 34 3.88 7.63 3.52
N TYR A 35 3.62 8.54 4.43
CA TYR A 35 2.55 9.52 4.33
C TYR A 35 3.14 10.87 3.96
N ILE A 36 2.64 11.47 2.90
CA ILE A 36 3.07 12.81 2.46
C ILE A 36 1.97 13.79 2.88
N LEU A 37 2.28 14.60 3.88
CA LEU A 37 1.35 15.58 4.45
C LEU A 37 1.73 16.99 4.01
N CYS A 38 0.73 17.79 3.73
CA CYS A 38 0.91 19.18 3.31
C CYS A 38 0.07 20.12 4.17
N SER A 39 0.64 21.28 4.47
CA SER A 39 -0.09 22.43 5.00
C SER A 39 0.00 23.56 3.97
N TYR A 40 -1.09 23.81 3.27
CA TYR A 40 -1.12 24.91 2.30
C TYR A 40 -1.10 26.30 2.98
N GLU A 41 -1.65 26.36 4.17
CA GLU A 41 -1.69 27.60 4.93
C GLU A 41 -0.31 28.04 5.41
N LEU A 42 0.52 27.07 5.85
CA LEU A 42 1.86 27.32 6.35
C LEU A 42 2.95 27.06 5.31
N ASP A 43 2.59 26.60 4.11
CA ASP A 43 3.50 26.23 3.02
C ASP A 43 4.54 25.19 3.49
N LEU A 44 4.06 24.15 4.18
CA LEU A 44 4.90 23.08 4.73
C LEU A 44 4.56 21.73 4.10
N ARG A 45 5.58 20.90 3.95
CA ARG A 45 5.45 19.50 3.56
C ARG A 45 6.20 18.62 4.55
N PHE A 46 5.60 17.50 4.93
CA PHE A 46 6.17 16.59 5.90
C PHE A 46 5.96 15.15 5.49
N PHE A 47 7.00 14.33 5.66
CA PHE A 47 6.94 12.89 5.36
C PHE A 47 6.95 12.11 6.68
N VAL A 48 5.92 11.30 6.88
CA VAL A 48 5.85 10.37 8.01
C VAL A 48 6.03 8.96 7.47
N LYS A 49 6.98 8.22 8.03
CA LYS A 49 7.29 6.85 7.61
C LYS A 49 7.11 5.90 8.78
N THR A 50 6.38 4.80 8.56
CA THR A 50 6.27 3.70 9.51
C THR A 50 6.85 2.44 8.89
N PHE A 51 7.61 1.67 9.68
CA PHE A 51 8.27 0.46 9.23
C PHE A 51 7.56 -0.80 9.72
N LEU A 52 7.56 -1.83 8.88
CA LEU A 52 6.94 -3.12 9.14
C LEU A 52 7.88 -4.24 8.73
N ASN A 53 7.87 -5.32 9.51
CA ASN A 53 8.59 -6.55 9.16
C ASN A 53 7.60 -7.70 8.97
N PRO A 54 7.69 -8.47 7.88
CA PRO A 54 6.84 -9.63 7.70
C PRO A 54 7.20 -10.73 8.70
N SER A 55 6.20 -11.46 9.15
CA SER A 55 6.36 -12.61 10.04
C SER A 55 6.19 -13.96 9.33
N ILE A 56 5.74 -13.93 8.07
CA ILE A 56 5.59 -15.10 7.21
C ILE A 56 6.27 -14.83 5.85
N PRO A 57 6.50 -15.87 5.03
CA PRO A 57 7.03 -15.67 3.68
C PRO A 57 6.17 -14.72 2.83
N THR A 58 6.82 -13.88 2.02
CA THR A 58 6.19 -12.80 1.24
C THR A 58 6.00 -13.13 -0.23
N ASP A 59 6.15 -14.40 -0.60
CA ASP A 59 6.03 -14.89 -1.98
C ASP A 59 4.59 -15.23 -2.40
N GLY A 60 3.63 -15.11 -1.47
CA GLY A 60 2.22 -15.39 -1.70
C GLY A 60 1.31 -14.23 -1.34
N ILE A 61 0.03 -14.53 -1.17
CA ILE A 61 -1.02 -13.55 -0.81
C ILE A 61 -1.56 -13.76 0.60
N GLU A 62 -0.93 -14.63 1.37
CA GLU A 62 -1.37 -14.93 2.72
C GLU A 62 -1.34 -13.68 3.60
N GLU A 63 -2.37 -13.54 4.42
CA GLU A 63 -2.49 -12.42 5.34
C GLU A 63 -1.46 -12.56 6.47
N ASP A 64 -0.65 -11.52 6.65
CA ASP A 64 0.34 -11.44 7.73
C ASP A 64 -0.11 -10.40 8.75
N SER A 65 -0.37 -10.84 9.98
CA SER A 65 -0.79 -9.95 11.07
C SER A 65 0.27 -8.89 11.43
N ALA A 66 1.53 -9.12 11.07
CA ALA A 66 2.62 -8.17 11.27
C ALA A 66 2.61 -7.02 10.23
N LEU A 67 1.88 -7.18 9.12
CA LEU A 67 1.79 -6.18 8.05
C LEU A 67 0.46 -5.39 8.14
N TYR A 68 0.13 -4.92 9.33
CA TYR A 68 -1.03 -4.09 9.58
C TYR A 68 -0.61 -2.70 10.05
N VAL A 69 -1.27 -1.69 9.52
CA VAL A 69 -1.13 -0.28 9.92
C VAL A 69 -2.52 0.29 10.14
N ASP A 70 -2.69 1.18 11.10
CA ASP A 70 -3.97 1.85 11.29
C ASP A 70 -4.30 2.75 10.09
N SER A 71 -5.54 2.64 9.60
CA SER A 71 -6.03 3.51 8.53
C SER A 71 -6.12 4.96 9.00
N VAL A 72 -5.82 5.89 8.09
CA VAL A 72 -5.96 7.33 8.33
C VAL A 72 -7.16 7.93 7.58
N THR A 73 -8.08 7.10 7.10
CA THR A 73 -9.29 7.55 6.39
C THR A 73 -10.19 8.43 7.24
N ASP A 74 -10.18 8.26 8.57
CA ASP A 74 -10.92 9.12 9.49
C ASP A 74 -10.37 10.55 9.55
N LEU A 75 -9.10 10.73 9.24
CA LEU A 75 -8.43 12.02 9.25
C LEU A 75 -8.43 12.67 7.87
N TRP A 76 -8.17 11.87 6.84
CA TRP A 76 -8.11 12.34 5.45
C TRP A 76 -8.87 11.35 4.56
N ALA A 77 -10.00 11.77 4.03
CA ALA A 77 -10.87 10.91 3.20
C ALA A 77 -10.17 10.38 1.95
N GLY A 78 -9.26 11.14 1.37
CA GLY A 78 -8.48 10.72 0.20
C GLY A 78 -7.56 9.52 0.45
N ALA A 79 -7.28 9.17 1.69
CA ALA A 79 -6.51 7.99 2.05
C ALA A 79 -7.21 6.69 1.62
N GLU A 80 -8.52 6.68 1.46
CA GLU A 80 -9.27 5.49 1.06
C GLU A 80 -8.70 4.85 -0.21
N TRP A 81 -8.39 5.63 -1.21
CA TRP A 81 -7.86 5.16 -2.49
C TRP A 81 -6.37 4.79 -2.41
N THR A 82 -5.57 5.62 -1.76
CA THR A 82 -4.12 5.42 -1.67
C THR A 82 -3.75 4.26 -0.75
N GLU A 83 -4.49 4.03 0.32
CA GLU A 83 -4.32 2.86 1.18
C GLU A 83 -4.67 1.55 0.45
N ARG A 84 -5.71 1.56 -0.37
CA ARG A 84 -6.06 0.41 -1.22
C ARG A 84 -4.94 0.08 -2.20
N GLU A 85 -4.30 1.08 -2.80
CA GLU A 85 -3.17 0.88 -3.71
C GLU A 85 -1.98 0.22 -2.99
N VAL A 86 -1.63 0.71 -1.81
CA VAL A 86 -0.55 0.10 -1.00
C VAL A 86 -0.90 -1.34 -0.61
N PHE A 87 -2.12 -1.60 -0.21
CA PHE A 87 -2.60 -2.96 0.05
C PHE A 87 -2.46 -3.85 -1.20
N ASP A 88 -2.95 -3.39 -2.35
CA ASP A 88 -2.96 -4.14 -3.59
C ASP A 88 -1.53 -4.49 -4.05
N MET A 89 -0.62 -3.53 -3.99
CA MET A 89 0.75 -3.68 -4.52
C MET A 89 1.70 -4.38 -3.54
N PHE A 90 1.55 -4.17 -2.24
CA PHE A 90 2.49 -4.67 -1.21
C PHE A 90 1.90 -5.68 -0.23
N GLY A 91 0.58 -5.78 -0.14
CA GLY A 91 -0.08 -6.64 0.84
C GLY A 91 -0.09 -6.10 2.26
N ILE A 92 0.20 -4.82 2.45
CA ILE A 92 0.06 -4.13 3.73
C ILE A 92 -1.40 -3.78 3.94
N ARG A 93 -1.97 -4.20 5.07
CA ARG A 93 -3.38 -3.97 5.39
C ARG A 93 -3.56 -2.78 6.30
N PHE A 94 -4.67 -2.09 6.14
CA PHE A 94 -5.00 -0.89 6.90
C PHE A 94 -6.20 -1.16 7.81
N LYS A 95 -5.94 -1.19 9.11
CA LYS A 95 -6.94 -1.46 10.14
C LYS A 95 -7.94 -0.31 10.25
N GLY A 96 -9.23 -0.64 10.16
CA GLY A 96 -10.29 0.38 10.19
C GLY A 96 -10.61 1.00 8.84
N HIS A 97 -9.99 0.54 7.75
CA HIS A 97 -10.35 0.98 6.40
C HIS A 97 -11.78 0.57 6.07
N PRO A 98 -12.60 1.47 5.49
CA PRO A 98 -14.02 1.19 5.23
C PRO A 98 -14.26 0.12 4.17
N ASP A 99 -13.35 -0.05 3.20
CA ASP A 99 -13.52 -0.97 2.09
C ASP A 99 -12.15 -1.36 1.51
N LEU A 100 -11.39 -2.18 2.25
CA LEU A 100 -10.04 -2.59 1.84
C LEU A 100 -10.11 -3.75 0.85
N ARG A 101 -10.02 -3.43 -0.43
CA ARG A 101 -9.98 -4.37 -1.54
C ARG A 101 -9.03 -3.87 -2.62
N ARG A 102 -8.68 -4.75 -3.56
CA ARG A 102 -7.79 -4.37 -4.66
C ARG A 102 -8.38 -3.24 -5.50
N ILE A 103 -7.51 -2.41 -6.06
CA ILE A 103 -7.90 -1.27 -6.88
C ILE A 103 -7.30 -1.32 -8.29
N LEU A 104 -6.04 -1.73 -8.42
CA LEU A 104 -5.34 -1.77 -9.71
C LEU A 104 -5.38 -3.14 -10.37
N LEU A 105 -5.41 -4.20 -9.57
CA LEU A 105 -5.43 -5.58 -10.04
C LEU A 105 -6.82 -6.19 -9.86
N TRP A 106 -7.09 -7.28 -10.58
CA TRP A 106 -8.35 -8.01 -10.37
C TRP A 106 -8.34 -8.74 -9.03
N GLU A 107 -9.52 -9.02 -8.52
CA GLU A 107 -9.73 -9.48 -7.16
C GLU A 107 -8.99 -10.79 -6.83
N GLN A 108 -8.90 -11.71 -7.79
CA GLN A 108 -8.26 -13.01 -7.62
C GLN A 108 -6.77 -13.03 -7.96
N PHE A 109 -6.15 -11.87 -8.19
CA PHE A 109 -4.72 -11.82 -8.49
C PHE A 109 -3.91 -12.44 -7.34
N PRO A 110 -3.07 -13.48 -7.59
CA PRO A 110 -2.48 -14.30 -6.54
C PRO A 110 -1.16 -13.76 -5.98
N ALA A 111 -0.93 -12.47 -6.02
CA ALA A 111 0.33 -11.88 -5.56
C ALA A 111 0.19 -10.38 -5.26
N HIS A 112 1.28 -9.80 -4.73
CA HIS A 112 1.43 -8.37 -4.54
C HIS A 112 2.66 -7.92 -5.36
N PRO A 113 2.46 -7.37 -6.58
CA PRO A 113 3.53 -7.31 -7.59
C PRO A 113 4.63 -6.28 -7.34
N LEU A 114 4.48 -5.35 -6.41
CA LEU A 114 5.57 -4.43 -6.06
C LEU A 114 6.48 -4.95 -4.94
N ARG A 115 6.19 -6.13 -4.39
CA ARG A 115 7.15 -6.81 -3.53
C ARG A 115 8.38 -7.23 -4.34
N LYS A 116 9.58 -7.05 -3.80
CA LYS A 116 10.85 -7.32 -4.48
C LYS A 116 11.06 -8.79 -4.86
N ASP A 117 10.42 -9.71 -4.15
CA ASP A 117 10.45 -11.15 -4.44
C ASP A 117 9.45 -11.58 -5.52
N TYR A 118 8.64 -10.66 -6.03
CA TYR A 118 7.78 -10.92 -7.18
C TYR A 118 8.55 -10.64 -8.50
N PRO A 119 8.61 -11.61 -9.44
CA PRO A 119 9.39 -11.43 -10.67
C PRO A 119 8.78 -10.38 -11.60
N VAL A 120 9.63 -9.59 -12.24
CA VAL A 120 9.21 -8.54 -13.19
C VAL A 120 8.34 -9.08 -14.33
N LYS A 121 8.62 -10.31 -14.77
CA LYS A 121 7.86 -10.99 -15.83
C LYS A 121 6.56 -11.63 -15.35
N GLY A 122 6.27 -11.60 -14.04
CA GLY A 122 5.17 -12.33 -13.47
C GLY A 122 5.43 -13.82 -13.33
N ARG A 123 4.42 -14.56 -12.84
CA ARG A 123 4.47 -16.01 -12.61
C ARG A 123 3.47 -16.77 -13.48
N GLY A 124 2.99 -16.15 -14.57
CA GLY A 124 2.02 -16.77 -15.48
C GLY A 124 0.57 -16.54 -15.08
N GLU A 125 0.27 -15.55 -14.26
CA GLU A 125 -1.09 -15.23 -13.81
C GLU A 125 -2.05 -14.93 -14.97
N ARG A 126 -1.53 -14.45 -16.10
CA ARG A 126 -2.31 -14.22 -17.32
C ARG A 126 -2.96 -15.50 -17.86
N GLU A 127 -2.35 -16.64 -17.64
CA GLU A 127 -2.85 -17.94 -18.11
C GLU A 127 -4.08 -18.40 -17.31
N MET A 128 -4.34 -17.80 -16.18
CA MET A 128 -5.54 -18.02 -15.37
C MET A 128 -6.78 -17.30 -15.93
N TYR A 129 -6.60 -16.39 -16.87
CA TYR A 129 -7.71 -15.71 -17.52
C TYR A 129 -8.46 -16.68 -18.42
N LYS A 130 -9.77 -16.70 -18.25
CA LYS A 130 -10.66 -17.34 -19.23
C LYS A 130 -10.83 -16.36 -20.40
N VAL A 131 -10.33 -16.73 -21.57
CA VAL A 131 -10.59 -15.98 -22.78
C VAL A 131 -12.07 -16.21 -23.16
N ILE A 132 -12.85 -15.15 -23.20
CA ILE A 132 -14.23 -15.18 -23.68
C ILE A 132 -14.16 -14.83 -25.16
N ASP A 133 -14.52 -15.78 -26.03
CA ASP A 133 -14.66 -15.52 -27.45
C ASP A 133 -15.89 -14.63 -27.66
N ARG A 134 -15.77 -13.61 -28.53
CA ARG A 134 -16.88 -12.71 -28.87
C ARG A 134 -18.05 -13.43 -29.50
N THR A 135 -17.83 -14.60 -30.05
CA THR A 135 -18.91 -15.43 -30.62
C THR A 135 -19.77 -16.09 -29.53
N ASP A 136 -19.28 -16.16 -28.30
CA ASP A 136 -19.99 -16.74 -27.15
C ASP A 136 -20.71 -15.67 -26.28
N ALA A 137 -20.62 -14.43 -26.68
CA ALA A 137 -21.21 -13.29 -25.94
C ALA A 137 -22.68 -13.07 -26.30
#